data_8175a6e343424e4ac24c1cd497669f8f
#
_entry.id   8175a6e343424e4ac24c1cd497669f8f
#
_cell.length_a   1.000
_cell.length_b   1.000
_cell.length_c   1.000
_cell.angle_alpha   90.00
_cell.angle_beta   90.00
_cell.angle_gamma   90.00
#
_symmetry.space_group_name_H-M   'P 1'
#
loop_
_entity.id
_entity.type
_entity.pdbx_description
1 polymer ?
#
loop_
_entity_poly.entity_id
_entity_poly.type
_entity_poly.pdbx_seq_one_letter_code
_entity_poly.pdbx_strand_id
1 'polypeptide(L)'
;MAGIDFSLEQGHPAVDLPDEYEVRDFTTGDDSPSKFEFDIGRYNEVRPGMYNTELFSDNRCVHVGLDIGGPVGTPVKSVADGVVAFSGYNSADGDYGHTVIIHHFIQGQNLWVLYGHLDAASTEYCRPGRTVSGGELIDRFGGEHENGGWPTHLPCKLAFR
;
A
#
# COMPACT_ATOMS: atom_id res chain seq x y z
N MET A 1 7.23 2.88 24.67
CA MET A 1 5.99 2.22 24.19
C MET A 1 6.37 0.82 23.74
N ALA A 2 5.68 -0.22 24.22
CA ALA A 2 5.83 -1.56 23.64
C ALA A 2 5.29 -1.52 22.21
N GLY A 3 6.00 -2.08 21.26
CA GLY A 3 5.50 -2.21 19.88
C GLY A 3 4.38 -3.25 19.80
N ILE A 4 3.61 -3.24 18.71
CA ILE A 4 2.65 -4.32 18.42
C ILE A 4 3.46 -5.58 18.11
N ASP A 5 3.16 -6.67 18.80
CA ASP A 5 3.71 -7.98 18.49
C ASP A 5 2.80 -8.69 17.48
N PHE A 6 3.12 -8.53 16.21
CA PHE A 6 2.34 -9.15 15.12
C PHE A 6 2.37 -10.69 15.12
N SER A 7 3.26 -11.33 15.88
CA SER A 7 3.25 -12.79 16.03
C SER A 7 2.10 -13.29 16.89
N LEU A 8 1.53 -12.41 17.74
CA LEU A 8 0.40 -12.71 18.63
C LEU A 8 -0.96 -12.39 18.00
N GLU A 9 -0.97 -11.74 16.84
CA GLU A 9 -2.20 -11.35 16.15
C GLU A 9 -2.47 -12.29 14.97
N GLN A 10 -3.74 -12.57 14.72
CA GLN A 10 -4.17 -13.21 13.47
C GLN A 10 -4.20 -12.14 12.36
N GLY A 11 -3.03 -11.68 11.94
CA GLY A 11 -2.90 -10.79 10.80
C GLY A 11 -3.21 -11.54 9.50
N HIS A 12 -3.77 -10.81 8.54
CA HIS A 12 -4.02 -11.32 7.19
C HIS A 12 -3.08 -10.63 6.20
N PRO A 13 -2.59 -11.31 5.15
CA PRO A 13 -1.84 -10.64 4.11
C PRO A 13 -2.74 -9.63 3.38
N ALA A 14 -2.17 -8.45 3.07
CA ALA A 14 -2.87 -7.46 2.24
C ALA A 14 -3.09 -7.96 0.81
N VAL A 15 -2.20 -8.82 0.32
CA VAL A 15 -2.22 -9.45 -0.99
C VAL A 15 -1.80 -10.91 -0.84
N ASP A 16 -2.49 -11.82 -1.49
CA ASP A 16 -2.07 -13.21 -1.56
C ASP A 16 -0.94 -13.33 -2.60
N LEU A 17 0.29 -13.47 -2.12
CA LEU A 17 1.46 -13.65 -2.99
C LEU A 17 1.57 -15.12 -3.45
N PRO A 18 2.04 -15.37 -4.69
CA PRO A 18 2.39 -16.71 -5.13
C PRO A 18 3.65 -17.21 -4.40
N ASP A 19 4.00 -18.49 -4.62
CA ASP A 19 5.21 -19.09 -4.04
C ASP A 19 6.50 -18.43 -4.56
N GLU A 20 6.47 -17.87 -5.77
CA GLU A 20 7.61 -17.22 -6.41
C GLU A 20 7.31 -15.72 -6.63
N TYR A 21 8.11 -14.85 -6.05
CA TYR A 21 8.11 -13.40 -6.23
C TYR A 21 9.51 -12.83 -6.01
N GLU A 22 9.75 -11.60 -6.47
CA GLU A 22 11.04 -10.93 -6.29
C GLU A 22 10.98 -9.94 -5.11
N VAL A 23 12.01 -9.90 -4.27
CA VAL A 23 12.23 -8.77 -3.35
C VAL A 23 13.27 -7.84 -3.97
N ARG A 24 12.80 -6.65 -4.39
CA ARG A 24 13.59 -5.67 -5.13
C ARG A 24 14.56 -4.91 -4.23
N ASP A 25 15.67 -4.50 -4.82
CA ASP A 25 16.64 -3.57 -4.20
C ASP A 25 16.73 -2.29 -5.04
N PHE A 26 15.95 -1.28 -4.68
CA PHE A 26 15.96 0.01 -5.37
C PHE A 26 17.05 0.96 -4.89
N THR A 27 17.89 0.57 -3.92
CA THR A 27 19.01 1.41 -3.47
C THR A 27 20.07 1.60 -4.55
N THR A 28 20.10 0.69 -5.51
CA THR A 28 21.00 0.75 -6.67
C THR A 28 20.56 1.75 -7.74
N GLY A 29 19.32 2.26 -7.67
CA GLY A 29 18.69 3.07 -8.71
C GLY A 29 18.23 2.25 -9.91
N ASP A 30 18.25 0.92 -9.86
CA ASP A 30 17.71 0.04 -10.91
C ASP A 30 16.19 -0.10 -10.73
N ASP A 31 15.44 0.44 -11.69
CA ASP A 31 13.99 0.38 -11.80
C ASP A 31 13.51 -0.55 -12.91
N SER A 32 14.40 -1.37 -13.47
CA SER A 32 14.07 -2.35 -14.52
C SER A 32 12.88 -3.21 -14.10
N PRO A 33 11.96 -3.61 -15.00
CA PRO A 33 10.84 -4.48 -14.66
C PRO A 33 11.29 -5.79 -14.00
N SER A 34 10.51 -6.26 -13.01
CA SER A 34 10.71 -7.58 -12.41
C SER A 34 10.56 -8.69 -13.47
N LYS A 35 11.25 -9.79 -13.25
CA LYS A 35 11.10 -11.04 -14.03
C LYS A 35 9.93 -11.90 -13.51
N PHE A 36 9.42 -11.59 -12.33
CA PHE A 36 8.30 -12.26 -11.70
C PHE A 36 7.03 -11.44 -11.88
N GLU A 37 5.88 -12.09 -11.84
CA GLU A 37 4.57 -11.44 -11.90
C GLU A 37 4.32 -10.55 -10.67
N PHE A 38 4.89 -10.93 -9.51
CA PHE A 38 4.84 -10.17 -8.27
C PHE A 38 6.22 -9.79 -7.80
N ASP A 39 6.33 -8.59 -7.23
CA ASP A 39 7.54 -8.13 -6.57
C ASP A 39 7.25 -7.31 -5.31
N ILE A 40 8.26 -7.11 -4.47
CA ILE A 40 8.15 -6.33 -3.23
C ILE A 40 9.27 -5.30 -3.18
N GLY A 41 8.90 -4.02 -3.17
CA GLY A 41 9.78 -2.92 -2.80
C GLY A 41 9.83 -2.77 -1.28
N ARG A 42 11.04 -2.65 -0.74
CA ARG A 42 11.31 -2.72 0.70
C ARG A 42 10.92 -1.45 1.45
N TYR A 43 10.57 -1.63 2.71
CA TYR A 43 10.32 -0.55 3.67
C TYR A 43 11.61 0.17 4.06
N ASN A 44 11.53 1.50 4.32
CA ASN A 44 12.65 2.35 4.77
C ASN A 44 13.87 2.27 3.86
N GLU A 45 13.63 2.30 2.56
CA GLU A 45 14.63 2.15 1.52
C GLU A 45 14.94 3.49 0.87
N VAL A 46 16.21 3.82 0.74
CA VAL A 46 16.66 5.00 -0.04
C VAL A 46 16.58 4.66 -1.53
N ARG A 47 15.81 5.42 -2.30
CA ARG A 47 15.57 5.19 -3.73
C ARG A 47 16.07 6.37 -4.57
N PRO A 48 17.32 6.37 -5.00
CA PRO A 48 17.89 7.48 -5.77
C PRO A 48 17.18 7.63 -7.11
N GLY A 49 16.77 8.89 -7.45
CA GLY A 49 16.22 9.22 -8.76
C GLY A 49 14.82 8.71 -9.08
N MET A 50 14.16 8.02 -8.15
CA MET A 50 12.82 7.44 -8.38
C MET A 50 11.68 8.45 -8.27
N TYR A 51 11.85 9.48 -7.43
CA TYR A 51 10.82 10.46 -7.12
C TYR A 51 11.08 11.77 -7.86
N ASN A 52 10.62 11.86 -9.11
CA ASN A 52 10.96 12.96 -10.03
C ASN A 52 9.82 13.94 -10.30
N THR A 53 8.65 13.78 -9.66
CA THR A 53 7.52 14.68 -9.84
C THR A 53 7.59 15.90 -8.93
N GLU A 54 6.81 16.96 -9.22
CA GLU A 54 6.75 18.18 -8.39
C GLU A 54 6.40 17.87 -6.93
N LEU A 55 5.63 16.81 -6.68
CA LEU A 55 5.27 16.34 -5.33
C LEU A 55 6.49 16.01 -4.46
N PHE A 56 7.63 15.67 -5.09
CA PHE A 56 8.89 15.29 -4.41
C PHE A 56 10.01 16.33 -4.61
N SER A 57 9.67 17.56 -4.92
CA SER A 57 10.64 18.66 -5.19
C SER A 57 11.56 18.99 -4.01
N ASP A 58 11.26 18.51 -2.81
CA ASP A 58 12.06 18.67 -1.59
C ASP A 58 13.14 17.60 -1.39
N ASN A 59 13.52 16.89 -2.44
CA ASN A 59 14.52 15.80 -2.45
C ASN A 59 14.20 14.62 -1.54
N ARG A 60 12.93 14.32 -1.32
CA ARG A 60 12.52 13.10 -0.64
C ARG A 60 12.99 11.88 -1.45
N CYS A 61 13.76 10.99 -0.82
CA CYS A 61 14.28 9.77 -1.46
C CYS A 61 14.11 8.52 -0.59
N VAL A 62 13.56 8.65 0.62
CA VAL A 62 13.33 7.50 1.50
C VAL A 62 11.90 7.02 1.34
N HIS A 63 11.76 5.77 0.91
CA HIS A 63 10.46 5.10 0.84
C HIS A 63 10.04 4.57 2.21
N VAL A 64 8.93 5.08 2.73
CA VAL A 64 8.35 4.65 4.02
C VAL A 64 7.07 3.88 3.75
N GLY A 65 7.19 2.59 3.46
CA GLY A 65 6.11 1.69 3.10
C GLY A 65 6.63 0.40 2.46
N LEU A 66 5.74 -0.54 2.22
CA LEU A 66 5.97 -1.68 1.32
C LEU A 66 5.24 -1.39 0.03
N ASP A 67 5.89 -1.64 -1.11
CA ASP A 67 5.25 -1.67 -2.40
C ASP A 67 5.12 -3.12 -2.84
N ILE A 68 3.91 -3.56 -3.13
CA ILE A 68 3.65 -4.92 -3.60
C ILE A 68 3.23 -4.80 -5.06
N GLY A 69 4.17 -5.07 -5.98
CA GLY A 69 3.93 -5.09 -7.43
C GLY A 69 3.15 -6.32 -7.85
N GLY A 70 2.29 -6.17 -8.86
CA GLY A 70 1.49 -7.27 -9.40
C GLY A 70 0.53 -6.80 -10.50
N PRO A 71 -0.26 -7.71 -11.10
CA PRO A 71 -1.20 -7.38 -12.16
C PRO A 71 -2.30 -6.41 -11.73
N VAL A 72 -2.79 -5.60 -12.67
CA VAL A 72 -4.03 -4.82 -12.47
C VAL A 72 -5.17 -5.75 -12.06
N GLY A 73 -5.99 -5.32 -11.09
CA GLY A 73 -7.12 -6.09 -10.58
C GLY A 73 -6.75 -7.11 -9.51
N THR A 74 -5.47 -7.19 -9.08
CA THR A 74 -5.06 -8.01 -7.94
C THR A 74 -5.87 -7.65 -6.70
N PRO A 75 -6.48 -8.63 -6.00
CA PRO A 75 -7.29 -8.36 -4.81
C PRO A 75 -6.46 -7.80 -3.65
N VAL A 76 -7.00 -6.77 -2.98
CA VAL A 76 -6.44 -6.16 -1.76
C VAL A 76 -7.35 -6.46 -0.58
N LYS A 77 -6.78 -6.93 0.52
CA LYS A 77 -7.49 -7.34 1.73
C LYS A 77 -7.10 -6.49 2.93
N SER A 78 -8.03 -6.31 3.86
CA SER A 78 -7.72 -5.70 5.16
C SER A 78 -6.79 -6.61 5.96
N VAL A 79 -5.71 -6.05 6.52
CA VAL A 79 -4.72 -6.83 7.30
C VAL A 79 -5.26 -7.28 8.67
N ALA A 80 -6.30 -6.65 9.18
CA ALA A 80 -6.96 -6.96 10.45
C ALA A 80 -8.36 -6.37 10.48
N ASP A 81 -9.14 -6.68 11.52
CA ASP A 81 -10.41 -6.00 11.81
C ASP A 81 -10.19 -4.50 11.99
N GLY A 82 -11.08 -3.67 11.45
CA GLY A 82 -10.92 -2.23 11.55
C GLY A 82 -12.12 -1.43 11.08
N VAL A 83 -11.92 -0.12 11.00
CA VAL A 83 -12.90 0.85 10.50
C VAL A 83 -12.24 1.71 9.43
N VAL A 84 -12.89 1.87 8.30
CA VAL A 84 -12.42 2.78 7.26
C VAL A 84 -12.40 4.20 7.82
N ALA A 85 -11.21 4.79 7.94
CA ALA A 85 -10.99 6.15 8.43
C ALA A 85 -11.04 7.18 7.30
N PHE A 86 -10.59 6.79 6.10
CA PHE A 86 -10.55 7.64 4.92
C PHE A 86 -10.71 6.80 3.67
N SER A 87 -11.35 7.39 2.66
CA SER A 87 -11.37 6.90 1.29
C SER A 87 -11.47 8.09 0.35
N GLY A 88 -10.62 8.15 -0.68
CA GLY A 88 -10.59 9.28 -1.59
C GLY A 88 -9.63 9.10 -2.76
N TYR A 89 -9.60 10.09 -3.65
CA TYR A 89 -8.74 10.12 -4.83
C TYR A 89 -7.73 11.26 -4.75
N ASN A 90 -6.45 10.91 -4.78
CA ASN A 90 -5.31 11.83 -4.80
C ASN A 90 -4.81 11.91 -6.24
N SER A 91 -5.19 12.97 -6.95
CA SER A 91 -5.08 13.07 -8.42
C SER A 91 -3.76 13.63 -8.93
N ALA A 92 -2.84 14.06 -8.07
CA ALA A 92 -1.57 14.62 -8.50
C ALA A 92 -0.66 13.53 -9.11
N ASP A 93 0.14 13.90 -10.11
CA ASP A 93 1.12 13.00 -10.69
C ASP A 93 2.12 12.53 -9.62
N GLY A 94 2.29 11.21 -9.51
CA GLY A 94 3.14 10.59 -8.51
C GLY A 94 2.49 10.44 -7.13
N ASP A 95 1.22 10.84 -6.94
CA ASP A 95 0.49 10.63 -5.69
C ASP A 95 -0.19 9.25 -5.66
N TYR A 96 -0.90 8.95 -4.57
CA TYR A 96 -1.46 7.62 -4.27
C TYR A 96 -2.67 7.21 -5.11
N GLY A 97 -3.22 8.07 -5.97
CA GLY A 97 -4.43 7.75 -6.71
C GLY A 97 -5.61 7.45 -5.77
N HIS A 98 -6.40 6.44 -6.09
CA HIS A 98 -7.45 5.96 -5.19
C HIS A 98 -6.85 5.32 -3.95
N THR A 99 -7.29 5.76 -2.78
CA THR A 99 -6.66 5.45 -1.49
C THR A 99 -7.71 5.13 -0.44
N VAL A 100 -7.47 4.09 0.34
CA VAL A 100 -8.23 3.74 1.54
C VAL A 100 -7.28 3.74 2.74
N ILE A 101 -7.71 4.33 3.86
CA ILE A 101 -7.01 4.23 5.14
C ILE A 101 -7.93 3.54 6.13
N ILE A 102 -7.46 2.46 6.74
CA ILE A 102 -8.20 1.71 7.75
C ILE A 102 -7.54 1.94 9.11
N HIS A 103 -8.35 2.28 10.09
CA HIS A 103 -7.96 2.34 11.49
C HIS A 103 -8.22 0.99 12.15
N HIS A 104 -7.19 0.43 12.72
CA HIS A 104 -7.18 -0.79 13.51
C HIS A 104 -6.88 -0.48 14.98
N PHE A 105 -7.44 -1.26 15.90
CA PHE A 105 -7.08 -1.20 17.32
C PHE A 105 -6.52 -2.56 17.73
N ILE A 106 -5.19 -2.66 17.85
CA ILE A 106 -4.44 -3.91 18.03
C ILE A 106 -3.61 -3.81 19.31
N GLN A 107 -3.77 -4.75 20.25
CA GLN A 107 -3.03 -4.79 21.52
C GLN A 107 -3.05 -3.47 22.29
N GLY A 108 -4.20 -2.79 22.29
CA GLY A 108 -4.36 -1.51 22.99
C GLY A 108 -3.73 -0.32 22.29
N GLN A 109 -3.28 -0.46 21.05
CA GLN A 109 -2.65 0.58 20.25
C GLN A 109 -3.46 0.89 18.98
N ASN A 110 -3.45 2.17 18.60
CA ASN A 110 -4.02 2.61 17.34
C ASN A 110 -3.00 2.41 16.21
N LEU A 111 -3.44 1.76 15.15
CA LEU A 111 -2.69 1.57 13.91
C LEU A 111 -3.53 2.03 12.73
N TRP A 112 -3.00 2.87 11.86
CA TRP A 112 -3.60 3.21 10.58
C TRP A 112 -2.80 2.55 9.48
N VAL A 113 -3.50 1.87 8.58
CA VAL A 113 -2.90 1.27 7.38
C VAL A 113 -3.45 1.98 6.16
N LEU A 114 -2.55 2.55 5.35
CA LEU A 114 -2.86 3.14 4.06
C LEU A 114 -2.68 2.08 2.98
N TYR A 115 -3.67 1.97 2.11
CA TYR A 115 -3.69 1.21 0.86
C TYR A 115 -3.88 2.19 -0.29
N GLY A 116 -2.87 2.37 -1.14
CA GLY A 116 -2.92 3.28 -2.28
C GLY A 116 -3.00 2.57 -3.62
N HIS A 117 -3.05 3.33 -4.70
CA HIS A 117 -3.06 2.85 -6.09
C HIS A 117 -4.17 1.85 -6.38
N LEU A 118 -5.31 2.04 -5.70
CA LEU A 118 -6.48 1.19 -5.84
C LEU A 118 -7.28 1.56 -7.09
N ASP A 119 -8.21 0.70 -7.48
CA ASP A 119 -9.12 1.02 -8.55
C ASP A 119 -10.19 2.05 -8.13
N ALA A 120 -10.94 2.60 -9.09
CA ALA A 120 -11.92 3.66 -8.82
C ALA A 120 -13.12 3.18 -7.97
N ALA A 121 -13.39 1.87 -7.90
CA ALA A 121 -14.50 1.33 -7.11
C ALA A 121 -14.25 1.41 -5.61
N SER A 122 -12.99 1.58 -5.17
CA SER A 122 -12.59 1.67 -3.76
C SER A 122 -13.38 2.73 -2.99
N THR A 123 -13.56 3.90 -3.58
CA THR A 123 -14.24 5.03 -2.94
C THR A 123 -15.74 4.79 -2.73
N GLU A 124 -16.36 3.94 -3.54
CA GLU A 124 -17.76 3.55 -3.38
C GLU A 124 -17.92 2.43 -2.37
N TYR A 125 -17.01 1.46 -2.40
CA TYR A 125 -17.07 0.26 -1.56
C TYR A 125 -16.56 0.52 -0.13
N CYS A 126 -15.45 1.23 0.03
CA CYS A 126 -14.84 1.55 1.32
C CYS A 126 -15.18 2.96 1.80
N ARG A 127 -16.44 3.21 2.18
CA ARG A 127 -16.86 4.51 2.73
C ARG A 127 -16.36 4.70 4.16
N PRO A 128 -15.91 5.92 4.55
CA PRO A 128 -15.54 6.21 5.92
C PRO A 128 -16.62 5.82 6.92
N GLY A 129 -16.22 5.20 8.03
CA GLY A 129 -17.11 4.63 9.05
C GLY A 129 -17.54 3.18 8.80
N ARG A 130 -17.27 2.59 7.62
CA ARG A 130 -17.53 1.18 7.37
C ARG A 130 -16.59 0.30 8.20
N THR A 131 -17.12 -0.71 8.87
CA THR A 131 -16.33 -1.76 9.50
C THR A 131 -15.87 -2.79 8.46
N VAL A 132 -14.68 -3.29 8.63
CA VAL A 132 -14.09 -4.37 7.81
C VAL A 132 -13.52 -5.44 8.72
N SER A 133 -13.57 -6.67 8.27
CA SER A 133 -12.93 -7.80 8.95
C SER A 133 -11.53 -8.06 8.37
N GLY A 134 -10.63 -8.62 9.18
CA GLY A 134 -9.33 -9.09 8.71
C GLY A 134 -9.50 -10.12 7.59
N GLY A 135 -8.72 -9.98 6.52
CA GLY A 135 -8.84 -10.81 5.31
C GLY A 135 -10.01 -10.46 4.38
N GLU A 136 -10.86 -9.50 4.75
CA GLU A 136 -11.95 -9.06 3.88
C GLU A 136 -11.39 -8.31 2.67
N LEU A 137 -11.94 -8.59 1.47
CA LEU A 137 -11.64 -7.84 0.25
C LEU A 137 -12.08 -6.39 0.44
N ILE A 138 -11.12 -5.47 0.34
CA ILE A 138 -11.38 -4.02 0.42
C ILE A 138 -11.36 -3.36 -0.95
N ASP A 139 -10.54 -3.87 -1.88
CA ASP A 139 -10.45 -3.37 -3.25
C ASP A 139 -9.52 -4.22 -4.13
N ARG A 140 -9.05 -3.63 -5.26
CA ARG A 140 -8.12 -4.22 -6.21
C ARG A 140 -7.08 -3.20 -6.64
N PHE A 141 -5.95 -3.67 -7.21
CA PHE A 141 -4.94 -2.81 -7.83
C PHE A 141 -5.55 -2.04 -9.01
N GLY A 142 -5.43 -0.72 -8.99
CA GLY A 142 -5.75 0.18 -10.10
C GLY A 142 -4.68 0.17 -11.20
N GLY A 143 -5.08 0.57 -12.40
CA GLY A 143 -4.14 0.77 -13.51
C GLY A 143 -3.43 2.13 -13.46
N GLU A 144 -2.40 2.32 -14.28
CA GLU A 144 -1.60 3.56 -14.34
C GLU A 144 -2.43 4.83 -14.54
N HIS A 145 -3.58 4.73 -15.22
CA HIS A 145 -4.47 5.86 -15.50
C HIS A 145 -5.22 6.39 -14.26
N GLU A 146 -5.19 5.67 -13.16
CA GLU A 146 -5.94 5.99 -11.92
C GLU A 146 -5.10 5.90 -10.65
N ASN A 147 -3.83 5.48 -10.77
CA ASN A 147 -2.92 5.26 -9.63
C ASN A 147 -1.80 6.31 -9.50
N GLY A 148 -1.93 7.47 -10.13
CA GLY A 148 -0.89 8.51 -10.12
C GLY A 148 0.20 8.33 -11.17
N GLY A 149 0.01 7.42 -12.15
CA GLY A 149 0.94 7.18 -13.26
C GLY A 149 2.08 6.21 -12.92
N TRP A 150 1.97 5.46 -11.84
CA TRP A 150 2.97 4.46 -11.44
C TRP A 150 2.74 3.11 -12.12
N PRO A 151 3.81 2.30 -12.33
CA PRO A 151 3.65 0.88 -12.59
C PRO A 151 2.73 0.25 -11.54
N THR A 152 1.92 -0.72 -11.95
CA THR A 152 0.87 -1.28 -11.08
C THR A 152 1.45 -1.93 -9.82
N HIS A 153 1.11 -1.41 -8.66
CA HIS A 153 1.51 -1.92 -7.35
C HIS A 153 0.58 -1.40 -6.25
N LEU A 154 0.65 -2.00 -5.07
CA LEU A 154 0.02 -1.54 -3.84
C LEU A 154 1.07 -0.91 -2.92
N PRO A 155 1.12 0.41 -2.73
CA PRO A 155 1.84 1.00 -1.61
C PRO A 155 1.03 0.77 -0.32
N CYS A 156 1.68 0.11 0.65
CA CYS A 156 1.10 -0.17 1.96
C CYS A 156 1.93 0.52 3.05
N LYS A 157 1.32 1.45 3.79
CA LYS A 157 2.02 2.23 4.84
C LYS A 157 1.35 2.08 6.18
N LEU A 158 2.18 2.00 7.23
CA LEU A 158 1.75 1.91 8.61
C LEU A 158 2.01 3.23 9.34
N ALA A 159 1.02 3.70 10.12
CA ALA A 159 1.16 4.84 11.02
C ALA A 159 0.63 4.50 12.42
N PHE A 160 1.38 4.87 13.45
CA PHE A 160 1.03 4.69 14.86
C PHE A 160 0.79 6.04 15.52
N ARG A 161 -0.11 6.08 16.50
CA ARG A 161 -0.38 7.29 17.29
C ARG A 161 -0.58 6.96 18.76
#